data_6434b33391da57aeeb3cfb07a3167fb9
#
_entry.id   6434b33391da57aeeb3cfb07a3167fb9
#
_cell.length_a   1.000
_cell.length_b   1.000
_cell.length_c   1.000
_cell.angle_alpha   90.00
_cell.angle_beta   90.00
_cell.angle_gamma   90.00
#
_symmetry.space_group_name_H-M   'P 1'
#
loop_
_entity.id
_entity.type
_entity.pdbx_description
1 polymer ?
#
loop_
_entity_poly.entity_id
_entity_poly.type
_entity_poly.pdbx_seq_one_letter_code
_entity_poly.pdbx_strand_id
1 'polypeptide(L)'
;MAAAASLTEAFTQIGKEFESTKPGTTVTFNFGSSATLATQIEEGAPIDVFAAANPATMKTVTDVGAAEPPTNFVSNVLQIAVPKGNPGRITGLKDFADKSKKIAICAPQVPCGAAAAKVFSAAKITPAPDTLEQDVKATLQKVSSDEVDAALVYRTDVIAAKDTVDGFEFPEARQAANVYPIAVLKGSMNAAAAQQFVDYVLSADGQAVLRKAGFGKP
;
A
#
# COMPACT_ATOMS: atom_id res chain seq x y z
N MET A 1 14.43 -4.35 -5.37
CA MET A 1 13.63 -3.11 -5.34
C MET A 1 12.88 -2.99 -4.02
N ALA A 2 12.48 -1.78 -3.62
CA ALA A 2 11.63 -1.52 -2.46
C ALA A 2 10.21 -1.12 -2.93
N ALA A 3 9.17 -1.71 -2.33
CA ALA A 3 7.79 -1.44 -2.70
C ALA A 3 6.86 -1.44 -1.48
N ALA A 4 5.86 -0.57 -1.51
CA ALA A 4 4.84 -0.50 -0.47
C ALA A 4 4.19 -1.88 -0.23
N ALA A 5 3.91 -2.22 1.03
CA ALA A 5 3.32 -3.50 1.44
C ALA A 5 2.03 -3.85 0.66
N SER A 6 1.20 -2.86 0.33
CA SER A 6 -0.02 -3.04 -0.48
C SER A 6 0.23 -3.46 -1.94
N LEU A 7 1.48 -3.41 -2.42
CA LEU A 7 1.86 -3.85 -3.77
C LEU A 7 2.30 -5.32 -3.82
N THR A 8 2.39 -6.00 -2.68
CA THR A 8 3.02 -7.32 -2.55
C THR A 8 2.52 -8.32 -3.59
N GLU A 9 1.21 -8.55 -3.67
CA GLU A 9 0.64 -9.56 -4.57
C GLU A 9 0.81 -9.17 -6.05
N ALA A 10 0.49 -7.91 -6.37
CA ALA A 10 0.56 -7.43 -7.74
C ALA A 10 2.02 -7.39 -8.25
N PHE A 11 2.95 -6.89 -7.43
CA PHE A 11 4.36 -6.79 -7.83
C PHE A 11 5.06 -8.14 -7.85
N THR A 12 4.68 -9.09 -6.99
CA THR A 12 5.15 -10.48 -7.09
C THR A 12 4.74 -11.09 -8.43
N GLN A 13 3.51 -10.84 -8.89
CA GLN A 13 3.06 -11.30 -10.20
C GLN A 13 3.78 -10.58 -11.34
N ILE A 14 3.88 -9.25 -11.28
CA ILE A 14 4.60 -8.43 -12.27
C ILE A 14 6.07 -8.86 -12.37
N GLY A 15 6.74 -9.12 -11.23
CA GLY A 15 8.12 -9.59 -11.21
C GLY A 15 8.30 -10.90 -11.98
N LYS A 16 7.45 -11.89 -11.72
CA LYS A 16 7.47 -13.17 -12.45
C LYS A 16 7.25 -12.99 -13.95
N GLU A 17 6.30 -12.15 -14.34
CA GLU A 17 6.01 -11.90 -15.74
C GLU A 17 7.18 -11.15 -16.42
N PHE A 18 7.73 -10.13 -15.76
CA PHE A 18 8.90 -9.41 -16.25
C PHE A 18 10.12 -10.34 -16.44
N GLU A 19 10.45 -11.16 -15.45
CA GLU A 19 11.54 -12.14 -15.51
C GLU A 19 11.38 -13.12 -16.68
N SER A 20 10.15 -13.55 -16.98
CA SER A 20 9.86 -14.42 -18.13
C SER A 20 10.18 -13.75 -19.48
N THR A 21 10.08 -12.42 -19.55
CA THR A 21 10.40 -11.65 -20.77
C THR A 21 11.88 -11.26 -20.85
N LYS A 22 12.64 -11.42 -19.77
CA LYS A 22 14.04 -10.97 -19.61
C LYS A 22 14.91 -12.07 -19.00
N PRO A 23 15.25 -13.12 -19.77
CA PRO A 23 16.09 -14.22 -19.27
C PRO A 23 17.40 -13.71 -18.66
N GLY A 24 17.75 -14.21 -17.48
CA GLY A 24 18.95 -13.80 -16.74
C GLY A 24 18.72 -12.59 -15.82
N THR A 25 17.52 -12.02 -15.77
CA THR A 25 17.17 -10.97 -14.81
C THR A 25 16.36 -11.58 -13.67
N THR A 26 16.68 -11.18 -12.44
CA THR A 26 15.91 -11.54 -11.22
C THR A 26 15.51 -10.27 -10.50
N VAL A 27 14.23 -10.18 -10.08
CA VAL A 27 13.70 -9.06 -9.31
C VAL A 27 13.52 -9.47 -7.85
N THR A 28 14.37 -8.97 -6.99
CA THR A 28 14.23 -9.17 -5.53
C THR A 28 13.43 -8.03 -4.93
N PHE A 29 12.37 -8.37 -4.20
CA PHE A 29 11.50 -7.40 -3.55
C PHE A 29 11.78 -7.29 -2.04
N ASN A 30 11.77 -6.05 -1.55
CA ASN A 30 11.64 -5.70 -0.15
C ASN A 30 10.30 -4.98 0.01
N PHE A 31 9.30 -5.67 0.57
CA PHE A 31 7.98 -5.09 0.83
C PHE A 31 7.88 -4.61 2.27
N GLY A 32 7.27 -3.45 2.46
CA GLY A 32 7.07 -2.87 3.79
C GLY A 32 6.38 -1.52 3.77
N SER A 33 6.38 -0.85 4.91
CA SER A 33 5.91 0.54 4.98
C SER A 33 6.75 1.42 4.06
N SER A 34 6.10 2.20 3.20
CA SER A 34 6.82 3.14 2.33
C SER A 34 7.67 4.12 3.14
N ALA A 35 7.24 4.50 4.35
CA ALA A 35 8.02 5.38 5.23
C ALA A 35 9.32 4.71 5.69
N THR A 36 9.26 3.46 6.14
CA THR A 36 10.45 2.69 6.54
C THR A 36 11.39 2.47 5.36
N LEU A 37 10.83 2.12 4.18
CA LEU A 37 11.62 1.92 2.96
C LEU A 37 12.31 3.21 2.51
N ALA A 38 11.65 4.36 2.62
CA ALA A 38 12.23 5.66 2.32
C ALA A 38 13.43 5.96 3.24
N THR A 39 13.29 5.74 4.56
CA THR A 39 14.40 5.88 5.51
C THR A 39 15.59 4.97 5.14
N GLN A 40 15.34 3.71 4.79
CA GLN A 40 16.41 2.81 4.34
C GLN A 40 17.13 3.32 3.09
N ILE A 41 16.40 3.92 2.15
CA ILE A 41 16.99 4.53 0.94
C ILE A 41 17.83 5.74 1.32
N GLU A 42 17.35 6.62 2.21
CA GLU A 42 18.08 7.79 2.71
C GLU A 42 19.37 7.38 3.45
N GLU A 43 19.35 6.23 4.14
CA GLU A 43 20.50 5.61 4.81
C GLU A 43 21.45 4.87 3.85
N GLY A 44 21.15 4.86 2.54
CA GLY A 44 22.02 4.29 1.52
C GLY A 44 21.81 2.80 1.24
N ALA A 45 20.66 2.23 1.55
CA ALA A 45 20.34 0.84 1.20
C ALA A 45 20.47 0.62 -0.33
N PRO A 46 21.08 -0.50 -0.79
CA PRO A 46 21.31 -0.77 -2.21
C PRO A 46 20.02 -1.20 -2.92
N ILE A 47 19.20 -0.23 -3.27
CA ILE A 47 17.89 -0.40 -3.89
C ILE A 47 17.90 0.25 -5.28
N ASP A 48 17.38 -0.45 -6.29
CA ASP A 48 17.35 0.03 -7.68
C ASP A 48 16.07 0.82 -8.01
N VAL A 49 14.91 0.39 -7.47
CA VAL A 49 13.59 0.99 -7.75
C VAL A 49 12.83 1.15 -6.45
N PHE A 50 12.15 2.29 -6.29
CA PHE A 50 11.23 2.55 -5.19
C PHE A 50 9.81 2.81 -5.70
N ALA A 51 8.82 2.11 -5.13
CA ALA A 51 7.39 2.32 -5.38
C ALA A 51 6.68 2.60 -4.06
N ALA A 52 6.23 3.84 -3.87
CA ALA A 52 5.61 4.30 -2.63
C ALA A 52 4.09 4.32 -2.71
N ALA A 53 3.40 4.17 -1.57
CA ALA A 53 1.95 4.22 -1.47
C ALA A 53 1.39 5.64 -1.37
N ASN A 54 2.22 6.67 -1.38
CA ASN A 54 1.79 8.06 -1.50
C ASN A 54 2.92 8.97 -2.01
N PRO A 55 2.58 10.15 -2.58
CA PRO A 55 3.57 11.11 -3.06
C PRO A 55 4.44 11.73 -1.96
N ALA A 56 3.90 11.89 -0.74
CA ALA A 56 4.64 12.52 0.37
C ALA A 56 5.87 11.68 0.74
N THR A 57 5.74 10.38 0.83
CA THR A 57 6.88 9.49 1.13
C THR A 57 7.87 9.42 -0.04
N MET A 58 7.41 9.43 -1.30
CA MET A 58 8.31 9.52 -2.44
C MET A 58 9.08 10.85 -2.42
N LYS A 59 8.43 11.93 -1.98
CA LYS A 59 9.05 13.25 -1.91
C LYS A 59 10.26 13.26 -0.96
N THR A 60 10.24 12.56 0.17
CA THR A 60 11.40 12.51 1.07
C THR A 60 12.64 11.98 0.35
N VAL A 61 12.48 10.94 -0.46
CA VAL A 61 13.57 10.35 -1.25
C VAL A 61 14.03 11.26 -2.40
N THR A 62 13.09 11.96 -3.06
CA THR A 62 13.46 12.91 -4.12
C THR A 62 14.12 14.18 -3.59
N ASP A 63 13.71 14.66 -2.42
CA ASP A 63 14.26 15.88 -1.80
C ASP A 63 15.74 15.72 -1.42
N VAL A 64 16.15 14.52 -1.02
CA VAL A 64 17.59 14.21 -0.80
C VAL A 64 18.33 13.85 -2.09
N GLY A 65 17.66 13.95 -3.23
CA GLY A 65 18.28 13.70 -4.54
C GLY A 65 18.56 12.23 -4.85
N ALA A 66 17.99 11.27 -4.10
CA ALA A 66 18.27 9.84 -4.23
C ALA A 66 17.47 9.15 -5.36
N ALA A 67 16.44 9.78 -5.92
CA ALA A 67 15.62 9.20 -6.99
C ALA A 67 15.61 10.06 -8.25
N GLU A 68 15.39 9.40 -9.40
CA GLU A 68 14.99 10.05 -10.64
C GLU A 68 13.54 10.59 -10.51
N PRO A 69 13.08 11.47 -11.42
CA PRO A 69 11.70 11.97 -11.38
C PRO A 69 10.68 10.84 -11.34
N PRO A 70 9.78 10.81 -10.34
CA PRO A 70 8.83 9.72 -10.17
C PRO A 70 7.67 9.83 -11.17
N THR A 71 7.11 8.68 -11.54
CA THR A 71 5.88 8.57 -12.33
C THR A 71 4.76 7.99 -11.48
N ASN A 72 3.60 8.64 -11.46
CA ASN A 72 2.40 8.09 -10.84
C ASN A 72 1.86 6.95 -11.71
N PHE A 73 1.61 5.78 -11.15
CA PHE A 73 1.25 4.60 -11.94
C PHE A 73 -0.09 3.95 -11.57
N VAL A 74 -0.56 4.10 -10.33
CA VAL A 74 -1.87 3.64 -9.86
C VAL A 74 -2.39 4.51 -8.72
N SER A 75 -3.66 4.29 -8.36
CA SER A 75 -4.26 4.79 -7.11
C SER A 75 -4.90 3.67 -6.31
N ASN A 76 -5.12 3.90 -5.01
CA ASN A 76 -5.81 2.98 -4.13
C ASN A 76 -6.71 3.75 -3.15
N VAL A 77 -7.75 3.09 -2.67
CA VAL A 77 -8.70 3.66 -1.70
C VAL A 77 -8.80 2.74 -0.48
N LEU A 78 -9.08 3.32 0.68
CA LEU A 78 -9.33 2.55 1.88
C LEU A 78 -10.70 1.85 1.82
N GLN A 79 -10.76 0.68 2.45
CA GLN A 79 -11.98 -0.05 2.79
C GLN A 79 -11.97 -0.43 4.27
N ILE A 80 -13.14 -0.62 4.85
CA ILE A 80 -13.29 -1.27 6.15
C ILE A 80 -13.17 -2.76 5.91
N ALA A 81 -12.19 -3.41 6.53
CA ALA A 81 -12.07 -4.86 6.58
C ALA A 81 -12.56 -5.38 7.92
N VAL A 82 -13.29 -6.48 7.89
CA VAL A 82 -13.77 -7.21 9.07
C VAL A 82 -13.45 -8.70 8.91
N PRO A 83 -13.34 -9.47 9.99
CA PRO A 83 -13.24 -10.92 9.92
C PRO A 83 -14.44 -11.50 9.14
N LYS A 84 -14.23 -12.65 8.50
CA LYS A 84 -15.25 -13.29 7.67
C LYS A 84 -16.57 -13.46 8.42
N GLY A 85 -17.67 -13.02 7.80
CA GLY A 85 -19.00 -13.04 8.40
C GLY A 85 -19.29 -11.91 9.39
N ASN A 86 -18.36 -10.99 9.61
CA ASN A 86 -18.53 -9.79 10.44
C ASN A 86 -19.05 -10.10 11.86
N PRO A 87 -18.34 -10.88 12.67
CA PRO A 87 -18.81 -11.24 14.03
C PRO A 87 -18.92 -10.00 14.94
N GLY A 88 -18.08 -8.98 14.72
CA GLY A 88 -18.11 -7.70 15.43
C GLY A 88 -19.32 -6.82 15.08
N ARG A 89 -20.13 -7.19 14.07
CA ARG A 89 -21.30 -6.42 13.60
C ARG A 89 -20.96 -4.96 13.27
N ILE A 90 -19.85 -4.77 12.60
CA ILE A 90 -19.42 -3.46 12.10
C ILE A 90 -20.36 -3.01 10.99
N THR A 91 -20.85 -1.79 11.06
CA THR A 91 -21.82 -1.23 10.11
C THR A 91 -21.24 -0.09 9.28
N GLY A 92 -20.11 0.47 9.70
CA GLY A 92 -19.46 1.56 8.99
C GLY A 92 -18.37 2.26 9.79
N LEU A 93 -17.92 3.39 9.26
CA LEU A 93 -16.79 4.14 9.81
C LEU A 93 -17.03 4.65 11.25
N LYS A 94 -18.29 4.87 11.65
CA LYS A 94 -18.65 5.35 13.00
C LYS A 94 -18.26 4.35 14.10
N ASP A 95 -18.25 3.06 13.79
CA ASP A 95 -17.89 2.01 14.74
C ASP A 95 -16.42 2.08 15.17
N PHE A 96 -15.58 2.79 14.41
CA PHE A 96 -14.19 3.05 14.78
C PHE A 96 -14.03 4.01 15.98
N ALA A 97 -15.07 4.71 16.39
CA ALA A 97 -15.11 5.52 17.60
C ALA A 97 -15.74 4.79 18.81
N ASP A 98 -16.30 3.61 18.60
CA ASP A 98 -16.91 2.80 19.66
C ASP A 98 -15.84 2.00 20.42
N LYS A 99 -15.58 2.40 21.66
CA LYS A 99 -14.58 1.77 22.54
C LYS A 99 -14.91 0.32 22.94
N SER A 100 -16.12 -0.16 22.63
CA SER A 100 -16.47 -1.57 22.84
C SER A 100 -16.03 -2.47 21.69
N LYS A 101 -15.58 -1.89 20.58
CA LYS A 101 -15.04 -2.58 19.40
C LYS A 101 -13.52 -2.59 19.44
N LYS A 102 -12.95 -3.70 19.04
CA LYS A 102 -11.51 -3.81 18.84
C LYS A 102 -11.15 -3.34 17.44
N ILE A 103 -10.33 -2.32 17.35
CA ILE A 103 -10.02 -1.62 16.08
C ILE A 103 -8.51 -1.58 15.84
N ALA A 104 -8.11 -1.95 14.63
CA ALA A 104 -6.74 -1.74 14.14
C ALA A 104 -6.72 -0.70 13.03
N ILE A 105 -5.77 0.22 13.09
CA ILE A 105 -5.45 1.14 11.99
C ILE A 105 -3.94 1.24 11.82
N CYS A 106 -3.49 1.73 10.67
CA CYS A 106 -2.08 2.05 10.47
C CYS A 106 -1.68 3.25 11.34
N ALA A 107 -0.43 3.27 11.80
CA ALA A 107 0.17 4.43 12.48
C ALA A 107 0.16 5.68 11.58
N PRO A 108 -0.03 6.89 12.13
CA PRO A 108 -0.27 8.10 11.31
C PRO A 108 0.89 8.49 10.39
N GLN A 109 2.12 8.08 10.71
CA GLN A 109 3.33 8.40 9.92
C GLN A 109 3.48 7.54 8.65
N VAL A 110 2.70 6.45 8.50
CA VAL A 110 2.76 5.60 7.30
C VAL A 110 1.61 5.93 6.33
N PRO A 111 1.72 5.59 5.02
CA PRO A 111 0.76 6.03 4.01
C PRO A 111 -0.70 5.68 4.29
N CYS A 112 -0.99 4.46 4.78
CA CYS A 112 -2.35 4.03 5.12
C CYS A 112 -2.90 4.79 6.35
N GLY A 113 -2.05 5.10 7.34
CA GLY A 113 -2.45 5.89 8.51
C GLY A 113 -2.70 7.35 8.16
N ALA A 114 -1.88 7.95 7.30
CA ALA A 114 -2.11 9.29 6.77
C ALA A 114 -3.42 9.38 5.97
N ALA A 115 -3.77 8.34 5.19
CA ALA A 115 -5.04 8.23 4.49
C ALA A 115 -6.21 8.07 5.48
N ALA A 116 -6.06 7.21 6.50
CA ALA A 116 -7.05 7.03 7.57
C ALA A 116 -7.36 8.33 8.31
N ALA A 117 -6.31 9.10 8.65
CA ALA A 117 -6.48 10.40 9.31
C ALA A 117 -7.33 11.38 8.46
N LYS A 118 -7.11 11.42 7.14
CA LYS A 118 -7.95 12.24 6.22
C LYS A 118 -9.40 11.78 6.21
N VAL A 119 -9.63 10.46 6.14
CA VAL A 119 -10.96 9.86 6.18
C VAL A 119 -11.70 10.21 7.46
N PHE A 120 -11.07 10.00 8.63
CA PHE A 120 -11.69 10.32 9.92
C PHE A 120 -11.96 11.80 10.09
N SER A 121 -11.05 12.66 9.62
CA SER A 121 -11.25 14.12 9.61
C SER A 121 -12.45 14.51 8.74
N ALA A 122 -12.57 13.98 7.54
CA ALA A 122 -13.69 14.24 6.64
C ALA A 122 -15.03 13.75 7.21
N ALA A 123 -15.03 12.61 7.87
CA ALA A 123 -16.20 12.04 8.55
C ALA A 123 -16.53 12.71 9.90
N LYS A 124 -15.64 13.57 10.42
CA LYS A 124 -15.73 14.17 11.77
C LYS A 124 -15.81 13.11 12.89
N ILE A 125 -15.02 12.04 12.74
CA ILE A 125 -14.92 10.94 13.68
C ILE A 125 -13.56 11.00 14.37
N THR A 126 -13.53 10.82 15.68
CA THR A 126 -12.32 10.58 16.45
C THR A 126 -12.22 9.08 16.68
N PRO A 127 -11.34 8.37 15.98
CA PRO A 127 -11.21 6.92 16.14
C PRO A 127 -10.61 6.57 17.51
N ALA A 128 -10.96 5.39 18.01
CA ALA A 128 -10.45 4.83 19.26
C ALA A 128 -9.77 3.47 18.98
N PRO A 129 -8.63 3.43 18.24
CA PRO A 129 -7.99 2.18 17.89
C PRO A 129 -7.33 1.52 19.09
N ASP A 130 -7.37 0.19 19.13
CA ASP A 130 -6.63 -0.61 20.10
C ASP A 130 -5.16 -0.78 19.68
N THR A 131 -4.90 -0.82 18.36
CA THR A 131 -3.55 -0.96 17.83
C THR A 131 -3.27 -0.03 16.67
N LEU A 132 -2.00 0.39 16.57
CA LEU A 132 -1.43 1.20 15.50
C LEU A 132 -0.31 0.42 14.81
N GLU A 133 -0.57 -0.03 13.59
CA GLU A 133 0.33 -0.93 12.88
C GLU A 133 1.31 -0.16 11.97
N GLN A 134 2.48 -0.75 11.74
CA GLN A 134 3.58 -0.11 11.00
C GLN A 134 3.37 -0.14 9.48
N ASP A 135 2.49 -0.98 8.97
CA ASP A 135 2.07 -1.02 7.56
C ASP A 135 0.70 -1.66 7.41
N VAL A 136 0.16 -1.63 6.18
CA VAL A 136 -1.19 -2.11 5.91
C VAL A 136 -1.31 -3.64 5.97
N LYS A 137 -0.25 -4.40 5.74
CA LYS A 137 -0.28 -5.87 5.84
C LYS A 137 -0.33 -6.31 7.32
N ALA A 138 0.41 -5.62 8.19
CA ALA A 138 0.29 -5.82 9.63
C ALA A 138 -1.14 -5.49 10.12
N THR A 139 -1.72 -4.39 9.61
CA THR A 139 -3.12 -4.02 9.92
C THR A 139 -4.11 -5.07 9.42
N LEU A 140 -3.94 -5.56 8.18
CA LEU A 140 -4.76 -6.64 7.61
C LEU A 140 -4.64 -7.94 8.41
N GLN A 141 -3.42 -8.27 8.86
CA GLN A 141 -3.18 -9.48 9.66
C GLN A 141 -4.02 -9.50 10.93
N LYS A 142 -4.16 -8.36 11.63
CA LYS A 142 -4.98 -8.25 12.83
C LYS A 142 -6.43 -8.65 12.59
N VAL A 143 -7.01 -8.22 11.49
CA VAL A 143 -8.40 -8.57 11.16
C VAL A 143 -8.52 -9.99 10.58
N SER A 144 -7.52 -10.45 9.81
CA SER A 144 -7.54 -11.81 9.25
C SER A 144 -7.36 -12.92 10.28
N SER A 145 -6.76 -12.60 11.44
CA SER A 145 -6.57 -13.54 12.56
C SER A 145 -7.60 -13.38 13.69
N ASP A 146 -8.71 -12.66 13.42
CA ASP A 146 -9.77 -12.40 14.40
C ASP A 146 -9.30 -11.70 15.69
N GLU A 147 -8.17 -10.98 15.65
CA GLU A 147 -7.67 -10.23 16.81
C GLU A 147 -8.46 -8.93 17.04
N VAL A 148 -9.06 -8.39 15.96
CA VAL A 148 -9.85 -7.15 15.98
C VAL A 148 -11.17 -7.32 15.23
N ASP A 149 -12.16 -6.49 15.58
CA ASP A 149 -13.48 -6.47 14.94
C ASP A 149 -13.46 -5.78 13.57
N ALA A 150 -12.57 -4.78 13.40
CA ALA A 150 -12.41 -4.08 12.13
C ALA A 150 -11.03 -3.44 11.99
N ALA A 151 -10.65 -3.21 10.73
CA ALA A 151 -9.48 -2.46 10.37
C ALA A 151 -9.73 -1.56 9.14
N LEU A 152 -8.97 -0.46 8.99
CA LEU A 152 -8.90 0.29 7.75
C LEU A 152 -7.67 -0.19 6.96
N VAL A 153 -7.92 -0.82 5.81
CA VAL A 153 -6.91 -1.30 4.87
C VAL A 153 -7.25 -0.84 3.45
N TYR A 154 -6.42 -1.11 2.47
CA TYR A 154 -6.77 -0.78 1.09
C TYR A 154 -7.70 -1.82 0.47
N ARG A 155 -8.46 -1.40 -0.55
CA ARG A 155 -9.30 -2.28 -1.37
C ARG A 155 -8.51 -3.48 -1.91
N THR A 156 -7.28 -3.27 -2.33
CA THR A 156 -6.42 -4.34 -2.84
C THR A 156 -6.10 -5.40 -1.79
N ASP A 157 -5.96 -4.99 -0.52
CA ASP A 157 -5.72 -5.91 0.59
C ASP A 157 -6.93 -6.78 0.87
N VAL A 158 -8.13 -6.18 0.85
CA VAL A 158 -9.40 -6.91 0.99
C VAL A 158 -9.58 -7.93 -0.15
N ILE A 159 -9.30 -7.52 -1.39
CA ILE A 159 -9.39 -8.43 -2.56
C ILE A 159 -8.40 -9.60 -2.40
N ALA A 160 -7.17 -9.33 -1.96
CA ALA A 160 -6.15 -10.36 -1.76
C ALA A 160 -6.51 -11.33 -0.64
N ALA A 161 -7.18 -10.86 0.42
CA ALA A 161 -7.55 -11.63 1.60
C ALA A 161 -9.04 -12.06 1.64
N LYS A 162 -9.72 -12.08 0.49
CA LYS A 162 -11.17 -12.33 0.36
C LYS A 162 -11.67 -13.62 1.04
N ASP A 163 -10.80 -14.57 1.29
CA ASP A 163 -11.16 -15.84 1.92
C ASP A 163 -11.20 -15.75 3.46
N THR A 164 -10.53 -14.73 4.04
CA THR A 164 -10.42 -14.53 5.48
C THR A 164 -11.10 -13.27 5.98
N VAL A 165 -11.35 -12.28 5.10
CA VAL A 165 -12.00 -11.03 5.46
C VAL A 165 -13.16 -10.69 4.52
N ASP A 166 -14.12 -9.91 5.03
CA ASP A 166 -15.10 -9.20 4.24
C ASP A 166 -14.74 -7.71 4.22
N GLY A 167 -15.09 -7.01 3.13
CA GLY A 167 -14.77 -5.59 2.97
C GLY A 167 -15.99 -4.74 2.68
N PHE A 168 -16.00 -3.53 3.25
CA PHE A 168 -17.06 -2.54 3.03
C PHE A 168 -16.47 -1.26 2.44
N GLU A 169 -17.10 -0.76 1.38
CA GLU A 169 -16.84 0.60 0.87
C GLU A 169 -17.56 1.64 1.76
N PHE A 170 -17.00 2.83 1.83
CA PHE A 170 -17.61 3.96 2.51
C PHE A 170 -17.33 5.26 1.74
N PRO A 171 -18.23 6.27 1.80
CA PRO A 171 -18.16 7.44 0.91
C PRO A 171 -16.88 8.26 1.02
N GLU A 172 -16.34 8.42 2.23
CA GLU A 172 -15.17 9.26 2.52
C GLU A 172 -13.88 8.67 1.96
N ALA A 173 -13.83 7.37 1.62
CA ALA A 173 -12.64 6.69 1.11
C ALA A 173 -12.07 7.37 -0.14
N ARG A 174 -12.95 7.87 -1.04
CA ARG A 174 -12.55 8.53 -2.29
C ARG A 174 -11.85 9.87 -2.05
N GLN A 175 -12.14 10.55 -0.95
CA GLN A 175 -11.51 11.83 -0.59
C GLN A 175 -10.07 11.66 -0.10
N ALA A 176 -9.68 10.44 0.25
CA ALA A 176 -8.36 10.07 0.74
C ALA A 176 -7.68 9.03 -0.17
N ALA A 177 -8.03 9.01 -1.45
CA ALA A 177 -7.37 8.14 -2.41
C ALA A 177 -5.86 8.41 -2.43
N ASN A 178 -5.06 7.37 -2.32
CA ASN A 178 -3.62 7.44 -2.43
C ASN A 178 -3.20 7.21 -3.88
N VAL A 179 -2.36 8.10 -4.38
CA VAL A 179 -1.68 7.95 -5.67
C VAL A 179 -0.29 7.35 -5.40
N TYR A 180 0.09 6.36 -6.17
CA TYR A 180 1.33 5.61 -6.01
C TYR A 180 2.36 6.04 -7.05
N PRO A 181 3.45 6.69 -6.65
CA PRO A 181 4.59 6.97 -7.51
C PRO A 181 5.60 5.82 -7.51
N ILE A 182 6.31 5.67 -8.64
CA ILE A 182 7.44 4.77 -8.82
C ILE A 182 8.62 5.54 -9.43
N ALA A 183 9.84 5.25 -8.99
CA ALA A 183 11.06 5.85 -9.52
C ALA A 183 12.25 4.89 -9.50
N VAL A 184 13.16 5.06 -10.45
CA VAL A 184 14.51 4.48 -10.39
C VAL A 184 15.35 5.29 -9.41
N LEU A 185 16.19 4.63 -8.61
CA LEU A 185 17.09 5.31 -7.69
C LEU A 185 18.43 5.61 -8.36
N LYS A 186 18.96 6.82 -8.09
CA LYS A 186 20.19 7.31 -8.73
C LYS A 186 21.44 6.51 -8.35
N GLY A 187 21.43 5.88 -7.16
CA GLY A 187 22.51 4.99 -6.71
C GLY A 187 22.46 3.58 -7.30
N SER A 188 21.52 3.28 -8.19
CA SER A 188 21.37 1.96 -8.78
C SER A 188 22.57 1.57 -9.65
N MET A 189 23.17 0.43 -9.34
CA MET A 189 24.18 -0.20 -10.22
C MET A 189 23.53 -0.95 -11.40
N ASN A 190 22.21 -1.10 -11.39
CA ASN A 190 21.42 -1.82 -12.39
C ASN A 190 20.42 -0.87 -13.10
N ALA A 191 20.76 0.42 -13.26
CA ALA A 191 19.84 1.47 -13.72
C ALA A 191 19.07 1.12 -15.00
N ALA A 192 19.72 0.48 -15.99
CA ALA A 192 19.06 0.07 -17.22
C ALA A 192 17.99 -1.01 -16.99
N ALA A 193 18.28 -2.02 -16.17
CA ALA A 193 17.31 -3.06 -15.82
C ALA A 193 16.18 -2.50 -14.91
N ALA A 194 16.53 -1.60 -14.00
CA ALA A 194 15.57 -0.88 -13.15
C ALA A 194 14.57 -0.07 -13.99
N GLN A 195 15.07 0.67 -15.01
CA GLN A 195 14.20 1.41 -15.93
C GLN A 195 13.29 0.47 -16.73
N GLN A 196 13.83 -0.63 -17.25
CA GLN A 196 13.01 -1.62 -17.96
C GLN A 196 11.90 -2.22 -17.09
N PHE A 197 12.16 -2.43 -15.78
CA PHE A 197 11.13 -2.87 -14.85
C PHE A 197 10.06 -1.79 -14.65
N VAL A 198 10.45 -0.54 -14.47
CA VAL A 198 9.50 0.59 -14.37
C VAL A 198 8.66 0.69 -15.64
N ASP A 199 9.28 0.59 -16.83
CA ASP A 199 8.57 0.61 -18.10
C ASP A 199 7.56 -0.55 -18.21
N TYR A 200 7.93 -1.74 -17.73
CA TYR A 200 7.02 -2.89 -17.68
C TYR A 200 5.82 -2.65 -16.75
N VAL A 201 6.05 -2.09 -15.55
CA VAL A 201 4.97 -1.70 -14.63
C VAL A 201 3.99 -0.72 -15.30
N LEU A 202 4.50 0.20 -16.12
CA LEU A 202 3.71 1.20 -16.84
C LEU A 202 3.07 0.66 -18.12
N SER A 203 3.51 -0.48 -18.64
CA SER A 203 2.98 -1.10 -19.85
C SER A 203 1.53 -1.57 -19.70
N ALA A 204 0.90 -1.92 -20.82
CA ALA A 204 -0.46 -2.47 -20.84
C ALA A 204 -0.59 -3.74 -19.97
N ASP A 205 0.42 -4.61 -19.98
CA ASP A 205 0.46 -5.88 -19.24
C ASP A 205 0.61 -5.62 -17.74
N GLY A 206 1.59 -4.83 -17.31
CA GLY A 206 1.77 -4.44 -15.91
C GLY A 206 0.53 -3.75 -15.33
N GLN A 207 -0.07 -2.85 -16.12
CA GLN A 207 -1.31 -2.18 -15.75
C GLN A 207 -2.51 -3.12 -15.70
N ALA A 208 -2.54 -4.20 -16.49
CA ALA A 208 -3.59 -5.22 -16.43
C ALA A 208 -3.53 -6.00 -15.10
N VAL A 209 -2.33 -6.40 -14.67
CA VAL A 209 -2.12 -7.04 -13.36
C VAL A 209 -2.59 -6.14 -12.22
N LEU A 210 -2.19 -4.87 -12.24
CA LEU A 210 -2.56 -3.89 -11.21
C LEU A 210 -4.08 -3.67 -11.14
N ARG A 211 -4.75 -3.53 -12.29
CA ARG A 211 -6.22 -3.42 -12.33
C ARG A 211 -6.91 -4.67 -11.78
N LYS A 212 -6.41 -5.87 -12.12
CA LYS A 212 -6.94 -7.15 -11.60
C LYS A 212 -6.78 -7.25 -10.08
N ALA A 213 -5.71 -6.71 -9.53
CA ALA A 213 -5.49 -6.62 -8.08
C ALA A 213 -6.38 -5.57 -7.40
N GLY A 214 -7.12 -4.74 -8.14
CA GLY A 214 -8.06 -3.75 -7.61
C GLY A 214 -7.54 -2.33 -7.55
N PHE A 215 -6.34 -2.04 -8.06
CA PHE A 215 -5.85 -0.66 -8.19
C PHE A 215 -6.65 0.16 -9.20
N GLY A 216 -6.81 1.45 -8.91
CA GLY A 216 -7.39 2.45 -9.81
C GLY A 216 -6.32 3.11 -10.68
N LYS A 217 -6.75 3.93 -11.63
CA LYS A 217 -5.86 4.83 -12.36
C LYS A 217 -5.33 5.92 -11.43
N PRO A 218 -4.12 6.46 -11.65
CA PRO A 218 -3.55 7.55 -10.86
C PRO A 218 -4.36 8.84 -10.97
#